data_82e6fe84c52dfad1c11368ba4ed2be89
#
_entry.id   82e6fe84c52dfad1c11368ba4ed2be89
#
_cell.length_a   1.000
_cell.length_b   1.000
_cell.length_c   1.000
_cell.angle_alpha   90.00
_cell.angle_beta   90.00
_cell.angle_gamma   90.00
#
_symmetry.space_group_name_H-M   'P 1'
#
loop_
_entity.id
_entity.type
_entity.pdbx_description
1 polymer ?
#
loop_
_entity_poly.entity_id
_entity_poly.type
_entity_poly.pdbx_seq_one_letter_code
_entity_poly.pdbx_strand_id
1 'polypeptide(L)'
;MVIAGFCSEILAVVKVHRYAELMFPCAMGTDGFGEFLVDFWRGHFRFLVRNVTLERNVLRLVKIRCERGIILEADHRFPCEQCGADYRYDPSREALICDYCGHTHPIEGAGRHSSSLRELDFNSAVKGQLPTQEFEVTRTSRCPNCGGEVEFDPEVHAAQCPFCATPVVTGTGSHRQIKPKGVLPFALNETEARHAMTEWLGRLWFAPSGLKAYARKGRKMDGIYVPYWTFDADTQSRYSGERGTIYYETMTVVRDGKRETVQVPRVRWTPRSGRVARVFDDVLVLASQTLPKRFTDALQPWDLTRLEPYLPHYLAGFRAEAYQVDLEQGFTEARAIMDRQIERDVKFDIGGDQQRIHHIETQVSAVTFKHILLPVWLAAYKYRGKTYRFVVNGQTGRVQGERPWSAWKIAGAILLALIIGGIAGYIYALNEGLL
;
A
#
# COMPACT_ATOMS: atom_id res chain seq x y z
N MET A 1 -19.21 30.02 35.81
CA MET A 1 -20.18 28.99 36.28
C MET A 1 -21.39 28.80 35.38
N VAL A 2 -21.63 29.65 34.38
CA VAL A 2 -22.78 29.54 33.43
C VAL A 2 -22.44 28.70 32.21
N ILE A 3 -21.17 28.55 31.84
CA ILE A 3 -20.71 27.81 30.64
C ILE A 3 -20.66 26.28 30.84
N ALA A 4 -20.43 25.82 32.06
CA ALA A 4 -20.37 24.37 32.36
C ALA A 4 -21.75 23.68 32.38
N GLY A 5 -22.83 24.39 32.64
CA GLY A 5 -24.20 23.88 32.57
C GLY A 5 -24.69 23.67 31.13
N PHE A 6 -24.20 24.48 30.22
CA PHE A 6 -24.64 24.44 28.81
C PHE A 6 -24.08 23.21 28.03
N CYS A 7 -22.87 22.75 28.40
CA CYS A 7 -22.28 21.56 27.78
C CYS A 7 -22.99 20.25 28.21
N SER A 8 -23.51 20.17 29.45
CA SER A 8 -24.17 18.95 29.92
C SER A 8 -25.55 18.73 29.27
N GLU A 9 -26.26 19.80 28.95
CA GLU A 9 -27.56 19.71 28.27
C GLU A 9 -27.44 19.39 26.79
N ILE A 10 -26.40 19.91 26.10
CA ILE A 10 -26.12 19.53 24.72
C ILE A 10 -25.68 18.05 24.62
N LEU A 11 -24.93 17.55 25.58
CA LEU A 11 -24.57 16.12 25.66
C LEU A 11 -25.79 15.21 25.91
N ALA A 12 -26.78 15.66 26.67
CA ALA A 12 -28.04 14.93 26.87
C ALA A 12 -28.86 14.85 25.58
N VAL A 13 -28.89 15.92 24.78
CA VAL A 13 -29.61 15.94 23.49
C VAL A 13 -28.94 15.00 22.48
N VAL A 14 -27.62 14.97 22.41
CA VAL A 14 -26.87 14.05 21.53
C VAL A 14 -27.08 12.60 21.96
N LYS A 15 -27.15 12.29 23.26
CA LYS A 15 -27.43 10.94 23.75
C LYS A 15 -28.86 10.47 23.42
N VAL A 16 -29.85 11.35 23.48
CA VAL A 16 -31.24 11.02 23.13
C VAL A 16 -31.38 10.72 21.64
N HIS A 17 -30.67 11.45 20.77
CA HIS A 17 -30.68 11.16 19.34
C HIS A 17 -30.06 9.79 19.01
N ARG A 18 -28.99 9.42 19.70
CA ARG A 18 -28.35 8.08 19.54
C ARG A 18 -29.27 6.94 20.00
N TYR A 19 -30.09 7.17 21.01
CA TYR A 19 -31.06 6.17 21.50
C TYR A 19 -32.29 6.01 20.59
N ALA A 20 -32.68 7.07 19.90
CA ALA A 20 -33.81 7.02 18.97
C ALA A 20 -33.48 6.24 17.68
N GLU A 21 -32.24 6.35 17.18
CA GLU A 21 -31.76 5.58 16.04
C GLU A 21 -31.60 4.08 16.32
N LEU A 22 -31.30 3.71 17.58
CA LEU A 22 -31.15 2.31 18.01
C LEU A 22 -32.49 1.57 18.23
N MET A 23 -33.56 2.30 18.48
CA MET A 23 -34.87 1.68 18.82
C MET A 23 -35.81 1.50 17.61
N PHE A 24 -35.59 2.14 16.46
CA PHE A 24 -36.49 2.08 15.31
C PHE A 24 -35.76 1.99 13.97
N PRO A 25 -35.18 0.82 13.60
CA PRO A 25 -34.46 0.68 12.35
C PRO A 25 -35.32 0.39 11.10
N CYS A 26 -36.64 0.29 11.23
CA CYS A 26 -37.47 -0.07 10.07
C CYS A 26 -38.84 0.63 10.07
N ALA A 27 -39.02 1.38 8.98
CA ALA A 27 -40.25 2.00 8.51
C ALA A 27 -40.44 3.46 8.95
N MET A 28 -40.14 4.34 8.01
CA MET A 28 -41.02 5.42 7.56
C MET A 28 -40.30 6.35 6.62
N GLY A 29 -40.93 6.78 5.55
CA GLY A 29 -40.42 7.77 4.62
C GLY A 29 -40.09 9.07 5.35
N THR A 30 -39.12 9.80 4.80
CA THR A 30 -38.48 10.98 5.39
C THR A 30 -39.46 12.10 5.80
N ASP A 31 -40.68 12.12 5.25
CA ASP A 31 -41.66 13.20 5.49
C ASP A 31 -42.46 13.01 6.79
N GLY A 32 -42.76 11.77 7.18
CA GLY A 32 -43.55 11.48 8.40
C GLY A 32 -42.72 11.62 9.70
N PHE A 33 -41.43 11.37 9.64
CA PHE A 33 -40.57 11.44 10.81
C PHE A 33 -40.21 12.92 11.18
N GLY A 34 -40.13 13.78 10.15
CA GLY A 34 -39.88 15.22 10.34
C GLY A 34 -41.02 15.93 11.08
N GLU A 35 -42.27 15.62 10.75
CA GLU A 35 -43.45 16.22 11.41
C GLU A 35 -43.61 15.72 12.85
N PHE A 36 -43.40 14.43 13.11
CA PHE A 36 -43.52 13.86 14.47
C PHE A 36 -42.44 14.43 15.42
N LEU A 37 -41.24 14.61 14.96
CA LEU A 37 -40.19 15.26 15.75
C LEU A 37 -40.46 16.75 15.99
N VAL A 38 -41.02 17.44 15.01
CA VAL A 38 -41.35 18.87 15.16
C VAL A 38 -42.50 19.06 16.17
N ASP A 39 -43.48 18.19 16.19
CA ASP A 39 -44.61 18.28 17.16
C ASP A 39 -44.18 17.88 18.58
N PHE A 40 -43.33 16.87 18.75
CA PHE A 40 -42.74 16.53 20.03
C PHE A 40 -41.87 17.67 20.59
N TRP A 41 -41.10 18.32 19.73
CA TRP A 41 -40.28 19.46 20.10
C TRP A 41 -41.09 20.73 20.36
N ARG A 42 -42.18 20.95 19.64
CA ARG A 42 -43.08 22.11 19.90
C ARG A 42 -43.71 22.01 21.28
N GLY A 43 -44.05 20.83 21.75
CA GLY A 43 -44.55 20.63 23.11
C GLY A 43 -43.56 20.97 24.21
N HIS A 44 -42.30 20.56 24.06
CA HIS A 44 -41.24 20.81 25.05
C HIS A 44 -40.66 22.22 24.94
N PHE A 45 -40.60 22.80 23.74
CA PHE A 45 -40.06 24.11 23.47
C PHE A 45 -40.98 25.26 23.99
N ARG A 46 -42.29 25.01 24.08
CA ARG A 46 -43.22 26.00 24.71
C ARG A 46 -42.91 26.22 26.18
N PHE A 47 -42.29 25.29 26.88
CA PHE A 47 -41.94 25.44 28.28
C PHE A 47 -40.58 26.18 28.46
N LEU A 48 -39.66 26.03 27.53
CA LEU A 48 -38.31 26.64 27.59
C LEU A 48 -38.28 28.06 26.98
N VAL A 49 -39.06 28.35 25.94
CA VAL A 49 -39.06 29.65 25.24
C VAL A 49 -39.74 30.77 26.07
N ARG A 50 -40.49 30.44 27.13
CA ARG A 50 -41.02 31.47 28.03
C ARG A 50 -39.95 32.15 28.91
N ASN A 51 -38.74 31.59 29.04
CA ASN A 51 -37.69 32.09 29.93
C ASN A 51 -36.35 32.42 29.25
N VAL A 52 -36.18 32.17 27.95
CA VAL A 52 -34.92 32.49 27.23
C VAL A 52 -35.25 32.98 25.82
N THR A 53 -35.06 34.23 25.57
CA THR A 53 -35.04 34.84 24.23
C THR A 53 -33.76 34.39 23.50
N LEU A 54 -33.77 33.19 22.91
CA LEU A 54 -32.67 32.68 22.06
C LEU A 54 -33.02 32.95 20.60
N GLU A 55 -32.28 33.84 20.04
CA GLU A 55 -32.46 34.41 18.71
C GLU A 55 -32.37 33.36 17.57
N ARG A 56 -33.06 33.66 16.48
CA ARG A 56 -33.10 32.92 15.19
C ARG A 56 -31.74 32.47 14.61
N ASN A 57 -30.65 33.01 15.12
CA ASN A 57 -29.31 32.77 14.65
C ASN A 57 -28.75 31.37 15.05
N VAL A 58 -29.19 30.82 16.21
CA VAL A 58 -28.72 29.48 16.67
C VAL A 58 -29.38 28.36 15.85
N LEU A 59 -30.65 28.53 15.49
CA LEU A 59 -31.36 27.59 14.61
C LEU A 59 -30.77 27.58 13.19
N ARG A 60 -30.27 28.73 12.72
CA ARG A 60 -29.60 28.81 11.42
C ARG A 60 -28.24 28.16 11.41
N LEU A 61 -27.49 28.24 12.52
CA LEU A 61 -26.19 27.53 12.67
C LEU A 61 -26.35 26.02 12.80
N VAL A 62 -27.38 25.54 13.50
CA VAL A 62 -27.68 24.12 13.59
C VAL A 62 -28.14 23.57 12.23
N LYS A 63 -28.98 24.31 11.49
CA LYS A 63 -29.45 23.92 10.16
C LYS A 63 -28.32 23.92 9.12
N ILE A 64 -27.41 24.90 9.16
CA ILE A 64 -26.23 24.96 8.28
C ILE A 64 -25.24 23.82 8.61
N ARG A 65 -25.21 23.32 9.85
CA ARG A 65 -24.36 22.19 10.24
C ARG A 65 -24.93 20.82 9.85
N CYS A 66 -26.27 20.68 9.79
CA CYS A 66 -26.93 19.48 9.25
C CYS A 66 -26.88 19.40 7.72
N GLU A 67 -26.86 20.53 7.00
CA GLU A 67 -26.77 20.54 5.53
C GLU A 67 -25.33 20.34 5.02
N ARG A 68 -24.30 20.54 5.85
CA ARG A 68 -22.94 20.08 5.61
C ARG A 68 -22.78 18.74 6.30
N GLY A 69 -23.05 17.65 5.57
CA GLY A 69 -22.93 16.30 6.12
C GLY A 69 -21.78 16.19 7.12
N ILE A 70 -22.11 15.87 8.36
CA ILE A 70 -21.10 15.59 9.39
C ILE A 70 -20.40 14.34 8.91
N ILE A 71 -19.20 14.49 8.34
CA ILE A 71 -18.30 13.37 8.10
C ILE A 71 -17.85 12.96 9.51
N LEU A 72 -18.41 11.89 10.01
CA LEU A 72 -17.97 11.28 11.26
C LEU A 72 -16.52 10.85 11.06
N GLU A 73 -15.62 11.35 11.89
CA GLU A 73 -14.27 10.81 11.99
C GLU A 73 -14.38 9.32 12.31
N ALA A 74 -13.70 8.48 11.56
CA ALA A 74 -13.67 7.06 11.83
C ALA A 74 -12.93 6.86 13.16
N ASP A 75 -13.66 6.47 14.19
CA ASP A 75 -13.06 6.04 15.46
C ASP A 75 -12.55 4.61 15.24
N HIS A 76 -11.25 4.43 15.20
CA HIS A 76 -10.60 3.13 14.99
C HIS A 76 -10.40 2.33 16.29
N ARG A 77 -11.11 2.70 17.36
CA ARG A 77 -11.07 1.99 18.63
C ARG A 77 -12.16 0.92 18.71
N PHE A 78 -11.74 -0.25 19.10
CA PHE A 78 -12.62 -1.40 19.28
C PHE A 78 -12.51 -1.89 20.72
N PRO A 79 -13.29 -1.33 21.68
CA PRO A 79 -13.23 -1.73 23.06
C PRO A 79 -13.78 -3.16 23.23
N CYS A 80 -13.07 -3.95 24.02
CA CYS A 80 -13.47 -5.32 24.36
C CYS A 80 -14.76 -5.31 25.17
N GLU A 81 -15.75 -6.09 24.74
CA GLU A 81 -17.04 -6.21 25.39
C GLU A 81 -16.97 -6.77 26.81
N GLN A 82 -15.91 -7.55 27.12
CA GLN A 82 -15.74 -8.15 28.45
C GLN A 82 -15.01 -7.27 29.46
N CYS A 83 -13.93 -6.56 29.02
CA CYS A 83 -13.08 -5.85 29.97
C CYS A 83 -12.83 -4.38 29.62
N GLY A 84 -13.34 -3.89 28.48
CA GLY A 84 -13.19 -2.51 28.03
C GLY A 84 -11.80 -2.14 27.47
N ALA A 85 -10.81 -3.05 27.47
CA ALA A 85 -9.54 -2.83 26.81
C ALA A 85 -9.70 -2.94 25.29
N ASP A 86 -8.77 -2.33 24.53
CA ASP A 86 -8.88 -2.35 23.07
C ASP A 86 -8.60 -3.74 22.47
N TYR A 87 -9.39 -4.13 21.47
CA TYR A 87 -9.10 -5.29 20.64
C TYR A 87 -7.93 -5.01 19.69
N ARG A 88 -7.24 -6.10 19.33
CA ARG A 88 -6.24 -6.13 18.27
C ARG A 88 -6.59 -7.22 17.27
N TYR A 89 -6.38 -6.97 15.99
CA TYR A 89 -6.50 -8.00 14.97
C TYR A 89 -5.37 -9.03 15.10
N ASP A 90 -5.73 -10.31 15.16
CA ASP A 90 -4.79 -11.43 15.20
C ASP A 90 -4.79 -12.18 13.86
N PRO A 91 -3.71 -12.08 13.07
CA PRO A 91 -3.61 -12.76 11.79
C PRO A 91 -3.76 -14.28 11.88
N SER A 92 -3.31 -14.89 12.98
CA SER A 92 -3.34 -16.35 13.17
C SER A 92 -4.75 -16.88 13.39
N ARG A 93 -5.68 -16.04 13.83
CA ARG A 93 -7.08 -16.39 14.13
C ARG A 93 -8.07 -15.74 13.17
N GLU A 94 -7.60 -14.82 12.35
CA GLU A 94 -8.44 -13.98 11.47
C GLU A 94 -9.60 -13.28 12.23
N ALA A 95 -9.33 -12.86 13.46
CA ALA A 95 -10.30 -12.31 14.38
C ALA A 95 -9.69 -11.21 15.25
N LEU A 96 -10.54 -10.44 15.90
CA LEU A 96 -10.12 -9.52 16.96
C LEU A 96 -9.86 -10.27 18.25
N ILE A 97 -8.75 -9.99 18.90
CA ILE A 97 -8.37 -10.55 20.21
C ILE A 97 -8.11 -9.43 21.23
N CYS A 98 -8.58 -9.59 22.43
CA CYS A 98 -8.22 -8.74 23.55
C CYS A 98 -6.96 -9.31 24.22
N ASP A 99 -5.84 -8.58 24.15
CA ASP A 99 -4.58 -9.00 24.78
C ASP A 99 -4.67 -9.05 26.31
N TYR A 100 -5.69 -8.43 26.93
CA TYR A 100 -5.86 -8.35 28.37
C TYR A 100 -6.66 -9.52 28.97
N CYS A 101 -7.81 -9.86 28.39
CA CYS A 101 -8.68 -10.93 28.89
C CYS A 101 -8.76 -12.16 27.99
N GLY A 102 -8.13 -12.12 26.80
CA GLY A 102 -8.14 -13.22 25.85
C GLY A 102 -9.45 -13.40 25.06
N HIS A 103 -10.43 -12.52 25.28
CA HIS A 103 -11.71 -12.58 24.54
C HIS A 103 -11.47 -12.38 23.05
N THR A 104 -12.14 -13.18 22.21
CA THR A 104 -12.05 -13.12 20.76
C THR A 104 -13.39 -12.69 20.18
N HIS A 105 -13.37 -11.76 19.22
CA HIS A 105 -14.53 -11.29 18.51
C HIS A 105 -14.35 -11.51 17.01
N PRO A 106 -15.25 -12.25 16.32
CA PRO A 106 -15.16 -12.46 14.88
C PRO A 106 -15.42 -11.16 14.13
N ILE A 107 -14.75 -10.97 13.00
CA ILE A 107 -15.01 -9.82 12.12
C ILE A 107 -16.23 -10.13 11.26
N GLU A 108 -17.34 -9.44 11.51
CA GLU A 108 -18.55 -9.61 10.72
C GLU A 108 -18.31 -9.17 9.27
N GLY A 109 -18.60 -10.06 8.32
CA GLY A 109 -18.41 -9.80 6.89
C GLY A 109 -17.05 -10.18 6.33
N ALA A 110 -16.14 -10.75 7.15
CA ALA A 110 -14.92 -11.37 6.66
C ALA A 110 -15.22 -12.53 5.71
N GLY A 111 -14.32 -12.76 4.75
CA GLY A 111 -14.47 -13.83 3.74
C GLY A 111 -15.35 -13.46 2.54
N ARG A 112 -15.75 -12.22 2.40
CA ARG A 112 -16.37 -11.69 1.18
C ARG A 112 -15.27 -11.31 0.19
N HIS A 113 -14.80 -12.28 -0.57
CA HIS A 113 -13.66 -12.15 -1.50
C HIS A 113 -13.74 -10.98 -2.49
N SER A 114 -12.62 -10.66 -3.11
CA SER A 114 -12.35 -9.53 -4.00
C SER A 114 -13.38 -9.30 -5.11
N SER A 115 -14.11 -10.34 -5.55
CA SER A 115 -15.17 -10.23 -6.57
C SER A 115 -16.34 -9.31 -6.18
N SER A 116 -16.45 -8.90 -4.92
CA SER A 116 -17.46 -7.98 -4.42
C SER A 116 -16.97 -6.53 -4.28
N LEU A 117 -15.67 -6.28 -4.53
CA LEU A 117 -15.09 -4.95 -4.39
C LEU A 117 -15.48 -4.08 -5.59
N ARG A 118 -16.26 -3.04 -5.32
CA ARG A 118 -16.69 -2.10 -6.35
C ARG A 118 -15.52 -1.19 -6.74
N GLU A 119 -15.19 -1.23 -8.01
CA GLU A 119 -14.25 -0.29 -8.63
C GLU A 119 -14.89 1.08 -8.86
N LEU A 120 -14.06 2.09 -8.86
CA LEU A 120 -14.45 3.47 -9.10
C LEU A 120 -14.02 3.89 -10.51
N ASP A 121 -14.86 4.65 -11.19
CA ASP A 121 -14.53 5.21 -12.50
C ASP A 121 -13.46 6.30 -12.37
N PHE A 122 -12.35 6.13 -13.09
CA PHE A 122 -11.21 7.05 -13.05
C PHE A 122 -11.58 8.46 -13.53
N ASN A 123 -12.33 8.56 -14.62
CA ASN A 123 -12.68 9.85 -15.20
C ASN A 123 -13.60 10.65 -14.28
N SER A 124 -14.52 9.98 -13.60
CA SER A 124 -15.40 10.61 -12.60
C SER A 124 -14.60 11.10 -11.39
N ALA A 125 -13.57 10.34 -10.97
CA ALA A 125 -12.71 10.74 -9.87
C ALA A 125 -11.89 12.01 -10.19
N VAL A 126 -11.23 12.02 -11.35
CA VAL A 126 -10.43 13.17 -11.81
C VAL A 126 -11.27 14.43 -11.98
N LYS A 127 -12.52 14.29 -12.45
CA LYS A 127 -13.46 15.40 -12.57
C LYS A 127 -14.08 15.85 -11.23
N GLY A 128 -13.70 15.23 -10.11
CA GLY A 128 -14.27 15.54 -8.80
C GLY A 128 -15.75 15.15 -8.63
N GLN A 129 -16.24 14.21 -9.42
CA GLN A 129 -17.64 13.77 -9.47
C GLN A 129 -17.91 12.54 -8.59
N LEU A 130 -16.94 12.07 -7.81
CA LEU A 130 -17.17 10.98 -6.88
C LEU A 130 -18.14 11.40 -5.77
N PRO A 131 -19.07 10.51 -5.36
CA PRO A 131 -19.96 10.74 -4.23
C PRO A 131 -19.19 11.06 -2.94
N THR A 132 -19.75 11.87 -2.07
CA THR A 132 -19.10 12.25 -0.79
C THR A 132 -18.79 11.04 0.09
N GLN A 133 -19.56 9.97 -0.03
CA GLN A 133 -19.38 8.71 0.71
C GLN A 133 -18.08 7.97 0.37
N GLU A 134 -17.46 8.29 -0.79
CA GLU A 134 -16.20 7.72 -1.24
C GLU A 134 -14.97 8.39 -0.61
N PHE A 135 -15.19 9.41 0.22
CA PHE A 135 -14.15 10.14 0.91
C PHE A 135 -14.23 9.92 2.41
N GLU A 136 -13.09 9.90 3.06
CA GLU A 136 -12.95 9.96 4.51
C GLU A 136 -12.04 11.13 4.90
N VAL A 137 -12.15 11.58 6.14
CA VAL A 137 -11.26 12.57 6.72
C VAL A 137 -10.41 11.86 7.75
N THR A 138 -9.11 11.79 7.49
CA THR A 138 -8.13 11.19 8.39
C THR A 138 -7.27 12.26 9.03
N ARG A 139 -6.81 12.00 10.26
CA ARG A 139 -5.83 12.84 10.96
C ARG A 139 -4.46 12.22 10.79
N THR A 140 -3.63 12.87 10.01
CA THR A 140 -2.29 12.39 9.75
C THR A 140 -1.24 13.33 10.31
N SER A 141 -0.09 12.77 10.67
CA SER A 141 1.10 13.54 11.04
C SER A 141 2.24 13.20 10.11
N ARG A 142 2.88 14.23 9.58
CA ARG A 142 4.02 14.08 8.69
C ARG A 142 5.33 14.04 9.48
N CYS A 143 6.12 13.01 9.25
CA CYS A 143 7.43 12.90 9.88
C CYS A 143 8.43 13.90 9.26
N PRO A 144 9.07 14.78 10.06
CA PRO A 144 10.00 15.78 9.52
C PRO A 144 11.29 15.18 8.97
N ASN A 145 11.62 13.93 9.32
CA ASN A 145 12.86 13.29 8.90
C ASN A 145 12.72 12.47 7.61
N CYS A 146 11.63 11.70 7.46
CA CYS A 146 11.44 10.82 6.30
C CYS A 146 10.28 11.23 5.39
N GLY A 147 9.48 12.21 5.80
CA GLY A 147 8.32 12.70 5.05
C GLY A 147 7.10 11.79 5.10
N GLY A 148 7.17 10.63 5.78
CA GLY A 148 6.04 9.70 5.89
C GLY A 148 4.86 10.31 6.61
N GLU A 149 3.67 10.14 6.06
CA GLU A 149 2.41 10.57 6.64
C GLU A 149 1.69 9.36 7.23
N VAL A 150 1.56 9.36 8.55
CA VAL A 150 0.97 8.25 9.29
C VAL A 150 -0.22 8.74 10.06
N GLU A 151 -1.27 7.96 10.07
CA GLU A 151 -2.42 8.16 10.91
C GLU A 151 -2.05 7.75 12.35
N PHE A 152 -2.33 8.64 13.28
CA PHE A 152 -2.14 8.41 14.70
C PHE A 152 -3.47 8.52 15.43
N ASP A 153 -3.61 7.73 16.48
CA ASP A 153 -4.72 7.85 17.42
C ASP A 153 -4.84 9.30 17.92
N PRO A 154 -6.02 9.90 17.91
CA PRO A 154 -6.26 11.29 18.36
C PRO A 154 -5.76 11.59 19.79
N GLU A 155 -5.65 10.60 20.63
CA GLU A 155 -5.16 10.76 22.02
C GLU A 155 -3.63 10.65 22.14
N VAL A 156 -2.93 10.26 21.09
CA VAL A 156 -1.48 10.15 21.09
C VAL A 156 -0.86 11.48 20.70
N HIS A 157 -0.25 12.19 21.63
CA HIS A 157 0.39 13.49 21.39
C HIS A 157 1.85 13.38 20.93
N ALA A 158 2.50 12.25 21.13
CA ALA A 158 3.86 11.99 20.68
C ALA A 158 4.07 10.50 20.44
N ALA A 159 4.67 10.15 19.30
CA ALA A 159 4.97 8.78 18.93
C ALA A 159 6.29 8.70 18.17
N GLN A 160 6.79 7.48 17.96
CA GLN A 160 7.91 7.26 17.05
C GLN A 160 7.38 6.97 15.63
N CYS A 161 8.01 7.58 14.64
CA CYS A 161 7.72 7.28 13.24
C CYS A 161 8.03 5.81 12.95
N PRO A 162 7.09 5.01 12.45
CA PRO A 162 7.31 3.58 12.17
C PRO A 162 8.36 3.37 11.07
N PHE A 163 8.53 4.34 10.16
CA PHE A 163 9.46 4.24 9.03
C PHE A 163 10.92 4.53 9.38
N CYS A 164 11.18 5.43 10.32
CA CYS A 164 12.56 5.87 10.61
C CYS A 164 12.88 5.99 12.09
N ALA A 165 11.94 5.64 12.97
CA ALA A 165 12.06 5.72 14.42
C ALA A 165 12.41 7.12 14.97
N THR A 166 12.11 8.19 14.22
CA THR A 166 12.25 9.57 14.67
C THR A 166 11.07 9.91 15.57
N PRO A 167 11.27 10.54 16.73
CA PRO A 167 10.16 11.05 17.53
C PRO A 167 9.36 12.08 16.73
N VAL A 168 8.06 11.92 16.69
CA VAL A 168 7.12 12.81 16.00
C VAL A 168 6.12 13.32 17.03
N VAL A 169 5.90 14.64 17.05
CA VAL A 169 4.77 15.24 17.76
C VAL A 169 3.60 15.23 16.79
N THR A 170 2.49 14.65 17.20
CA THR A 170 1.31 14.54 16.36
C THR A 170 0.72 15.92 16.11
N GLY A 171 0.80 16.36 14.86
CA GLY A 171 0.17 17.59 14.39
C GLY A 171 -1.30 17.31 14.05
N THR A 172 -2.14 18.34 14.21
CA THR A 172 -3.59 18.27 13.95
C THR A 172 -3.93 18.58 12.50
N GLY A 173 -3.30 17.92 11.53
CA GLY A 173 -3.69 18.02 10.12
C GLY A 173 -4.86 17.06 9.85
N SER A 174 -5.97 17.54 9.29
CA SER A 174 -7.03 16.69 8.76
C SER A 174 -6.99 16.74 7.23
N HIS A 175 -6.91 15.58 6.60
CA HIS A 175 -6.87 15.46 5.15
C HIS A 175 -8.08 14.67 4.66
N ARG A 176 -8.74 15.18 3.61
CA ARG A 176 -9.81 14.47 2.91
C ARG A 176 -9.18 13.55 1.87
N GLN A 177 -9.37 12.26 2.02
CA GLN A 177 -8.79 11.24 1.16
C GLN A 177 -9.87 10.32 0.56
N ILE A 178 -9.55 9.68 -0.57
CA ILE A 178 -10.38 8.62 -1.14
C ILE A 178 -10.31 7.41 -0.20
N LYS A 179 -11.47 7.00 0.30
CA LYS A 179 -11.60 5.88 1.24
C LYS A 179 -11.06 4.59 0.63
N PRO A 180 -10.29 3.77 1.38
CA PRO A 180 -9.90 2.44 0.90
C PRO A 180 -11.13 1.59 0.57
N LYS A 181 -11.07 0.88 -0.54
CA LYS A 181 -12.11 -0.08 -0.95
C LYS A 181 -11.80 -1.48 -0.46
N GLY A 182 -10.54 -1.82 -0.43
CA GLY A 182 -10.08 -3.14 0.00
C GLY A 182 -8.90 -3.06 0.95
N VAL A 183 -8.79 -4.07 1.76
CA VAL A 183 -7.65 -4.33 2.62
C VAL A 183 -7.21 -5.77 2.43
N LEU A 184 -5.91 -5.98 2.30
CA LEU A 184 -5.35 -7.31 2.37
C LEU A 184 -4.97 -7.59 3.82
N PRO A 185 -5.66 -8.45 4.55
CA PRO A 185 -5.34 -8.69 5.96
C PRO A 185 -3.92 -9.22 6.15
N PHE A 186 -3.30 -8.89 7.28
CA PHE A 186 -2.06 -9.57 7.68
C PHE A 186 -2.33 -11.08 7.78
N ALA A 187 -1.48 -11.90 7.16
CA ALA A 187 -1.49 -13.36 7.31
C ALA A 187 -0.40 -13.83 8.27
N LEU A 188 0.67 -13.03 8.43
CA LEU A 188 1.79 -13.33 9.32
C LEU A 188 1.73 -12.44 10.56
N ASN A 189 1.92 -13.06 11.72
CA ASN A 189 2.10 -12.33 12.97
C ASN A 189 3.52 -11.74 13.09
N GLU A 190 3.75 -10.91 14.12
CA GLU A 190 5.05 -10.26 14.36
C GLU A 190 6.20 -11.27 14.52
N THR A 191 5.95 -12.41 15.16
CA THR A 191 6.97 -13.42 15.43
C THR A 191 7.42 -14.10 14.14
N GLU A 192 6.48 -14.45 13.28
CA GLU A 192 6.74 -15.04 11.96
C GLU A 192 7.47 -14.07 11.04
N ALA A 193 7.04 -12.81 10.99
CA ALA A 193 7.71 -11.75 10.23
C ALA A 193 9.15 -11.52 10.72
N ARG A 194 9.38 -11.57 12.02
CA ARG A 194 10.72 -11.48 12.64
C ARG A 194 11.58 -12.70 12.30
N HIS A 195 10.99 -13.89 12.27
CA HIS A 195 11.68 -15.09 11.84
C HIS A 195 12.12 -14.96 10.38
N ALA A 196 11.23 -14.58 9.48
CA ALA A 196 11.52 -14.36 8.06
C ALA A 196 12.66 -13.32 7.87
N MET A 197 12.62 -12.21 8.61
CA MET A 197 13.69 -11.20 8.61
C MET A 197 15.02 -11.78 9.09
N THR A 198 15.03 -12.58 10.16
CA THR A 198 16.25 -13.16 10.74
C THR A 198 16.86 -14.18 9.77
N GLU A 199 16.05 -14.98 9.11
CA GLU A 199 16.48 -15.92 8.08
C GLU A 199 17.08 -15.18 6.87
N TRP A 200 16.40 -14.15 6.37
CA TRP A 200 16.91 -13.32 5.28
C TRP A 200 18.26 -12.69 5.62
N LEU A 201 18.41 -12.11 6.83
CA LEU A 201 19.71 -11.60 7.30
C LEU A 201 20.77 -12.70 7.39
N GLY A 202 20.36 -13.93 7.69
CA GLY A 202 21.21 -15.11 7.70
C GLY A 202 21.90 -15.37 6.36
N ARG A 203 21.17 -15.18 5.27
CA ARG A 203 21.62 -15.41 3.88
C ARG A 203 22.56 -14.29 3.38
N LEU A 204 22.63 -13.15 4.06
CA LEU A 204 23.49 -12.04 3.67
C LEU A 204 24.96 -12.27 4.10
N TRP A 205 25.74 -12.92 3.28
CA TRP A 205 27.13 -13.30 3.58
C TRP A 205 28.02 -12.10 3.89
N PHE A 206 27.92 -11.03 3.08
CA PHE A 206 28.75 -9.83 3.23
C PHE A 206 28.23 -8.81 4.26
N ALA A 207 27.14 -9.10 4.95
CA ALA A 207 26.68 -8.25 6.03
C ALA A 207 27.57 -8.38 7.28
N PRO A 208 27.79 -7.30 8.05
CA PRO A 208 28.54 -7.35 9.30
C PRO A 208 27.92 -8.36 10.28
N SER A 209 28.77 -9.12 10.98
CA SER A 209 28.32 -10.14 11.93
C SER A 209 27.51 -9.55 13.10
N GLY A 210 27.83 -8.31 13.53
CA GLY A 210 27.07 -7.58 14.57
C GLY A 210 25.64 -7.24 14.16
N LEU A 211 25.33 -7.20 12.87
CA LEU A 211 23.97 -6.96 12.38
C LEU A 211 23.02 -8.11 12.73
N LYS A 212 23.49 -9.36 12.57
CA LYS A 212 22.73 -10.56 12.92
C LYS A 212 22.44 -10.62 14.42
N ALA A 213 23.41 -10.26 15.24
CA ALA A 213 23.25 -10.20 16.70
C ALA A 213 22.26 -9.09 17.13
N TYR A 214 22.26 -7.99 16.40
CA TYR A 214 21.38 -6.87 16.67
C TYR A 214 19.91 -7.17 16.28
N ALA A 215 19.68 -7.82 15.16
CA ALA A 215 18.35 -8.26 14.74
C ALA A 215 17.74 -9.31 15.69
N ARG A 216 18.56 -10.14 16.32
CA ARG A 216 18.13 -11.14 17.31
C ARG A 216 17.69 -10.55 18.65
N LYS A 217 18.02 -9.29 18.96
CA LYS A 217 17.70 -8.64 20.25
C LYS A 217 16.21 -8.26 20.41
N GLY A 218 15.30 -8.88 19.67
CA GLY A 218 13.88 -8.87 19.96
C GLY A 218 13.21 -7.49 19.87
N ARG A 219 13.65 -6.62 18.96
CA ARG A 219 12.97 -5.36 18.75
C ARG A 219 11.58 -5.59 18.16
N LYS A 220 10.61 -4.84 18.67
CA LYS A 220 9.26 -4.83 18.15
C LYS A 220 9.27 -4.43 16.67
N MET A 221 8.52 -5.15 15.84
CA MET A 221 8.23 -4.75 14.47
C MET A 221 6.92 -3.98 14.47
N ASP A 222 6.87 -2.94 13.68
CA ASP A 222 5.63 -2.17 13.51
C ASP A 222 4.89 -2.71 12.28
N GLY A 223 3.66 -3.19 12.49
CA GLY A 223 2.75 -3.54 11.41
C GLY A 223 2.09 -2.28 10.89
N ILE A 224 2.17 -2.06 9.57
CA ILE A 224 1.56 -0.91 8.92
C ILE A 224 0.86 -1.34 7.62
N TYR A 225 -0.27 -0.76 7.37
CA TYR A 225 -0.94 -0.83 6.10
C TYR A 225 -0.43 0.28 5.19
N VAL A 226 0.10 -0.11 4.03
CA VAL A 226 0.66 0.80 3.03
C VAL A 226 -0.36 0.98 1.91
N PRO A 227 -0.66 2.23 1.51
CA PRO A 227 -1.65 2.51 0.47
C PRO A 227 -1.11 2.14 -0.92
N TYR A 228 -1.97 1.55 -1.73
CA TYR A 228 -1.74 1.25 -3.13
C TYR A 228 -2.95 1.64 -3.96
N TRP A 229 -2.70 2.04 -5.19
CA TRP A 229 -3.70 2.11 -6.24
C TRP A 229 -3.66 0.83 -7.06
N THR A 230 -4.82 0.30 -7.43
CA THR A 230 -4.96 -0.67 -8.50
C THR A 230 -5.72 -0.04 -9.64
N PHE A 231 -5.31 -0.34 -10.86
CA PHE A 231 -5.97 0.16 -12.06
C PHE A 231 -6.30 -0.98 -12.99
N ASP A 232 -7.53 -0.95 -13.51
CA ASP A 232 -7.98 -1.83 -14.56
C ASP A 232 -8.21 -1.01 -15.82
N ALA A 233 -7.92 -1.57 -16.99
CA ALA A 233 -8.07 -0.85 -18.25
C ALA A 233 -8.12 -1.79 -19.43
N ASP A 234 -8.92 -1.42 -20.43
CA ASP A 234 -8.90 -2.03 -21.75
C ASP A 234 -7.93 -1.26 -22.65
N THR A 235 -7.02 -1.99 -23.32
CA THR A 235 -6.06 -1.37 -24.24
C THR A 235 -6.11 -1.99 -25.61
N GLN A 236 -5.99 -1.13 -26.62
CA GLN A 236 -5.83 -1.51 -28.02
C GLN A 236 -4.65 -0.76 -28.60
N SER A 237 -3.66 -1.48 -29.10
CA SER A 237 -2.42 -0.92 -29.61
C SER A 237 -2.22 -1.28 -31.07
N ARG A 238 -1.87 -0.29 -31.88
CA ARG A 238 -1.39 -0.46 -33.25
C ARG A 238 0.10 -0.25 -33.25
N TYR A 239 0.81 -1.08 -34.00
CA TYR A 239 2.26 -0.97 -34.06
C TYR A 239 2.80 -1.09 -35.48
N SER A 240 4.01 -0.56 -35.67
CA SER A 240 4.87 -0.82 -36.82
C SER A 240 6.28 -1.18 -36.34
N GLY A 241 6.92 -2.08 -37.06
CA GLY A 241 8.23 -2.57 -36.68
C GLY A 241 8.85 -3.47 -37.75
N GLU A 242 9.86 -4.23 -37.38
CA GLU A 242 10.55 -5.18 -38.21
C GLU A 242 10.81 -6.51 -37.48
N ARG A 243 10.61 -7.57 -38.20
CA ARG A 243 10.97 -8.94 -37.81
C ARG A 243 12.36 -9.26 -38.32
N GLY A 244 13.28 -9.61 -37.43
CA GLY A 244 14.62 -10.09 -37.76
C GLY A 244 14.65 -11.61 -37.77
N THR A 245 15.11 -12.17 -38.88
CA THR A 245 15.37 -13.62 -39.01
C THR A 245 16.86 -13.84 -39.22
N ILE A 246 17.46 -14.65 -38.36
CA ILE A 246 18.88 -14.99 -38.45
C ILE A 246 19.08 -15.99 -39.59
N TYR A 247 20.03 -15.73 -40.47
CA TYR A 247 20.53 -16.66 -41.46
C TYR A 247 22.04 -16.68 -41.40
N TYR A 248 22.64 -17.77 -41.86
CA TYR A 248 24.08 -17.94 -41.89
C TYR A 248 24.64 -17.73 -43.28
N GLU A 249 25.60 -16.79 -43.38
CA GLU A 249 26.35 -16.55 -44.60
C GLU A 249 27.71 -17.23 -44.51
N THR A 250 28.06 -18.02 -45.50
CA THR A 250 29.34 -18.68 -45.55
C THR A 250 30.40 -17.72 -46.08
N MET A 251 31.38 -17.41 -45.28
CA MET A 251 32.50 -16.54 -45.65
C MET A 251 33.82 -17.28 -45.52
N THR A 252 34.71 -17.06 -46.51
CA THR A 252 36.07 -17.57 -46.44
C THR A 252 36.98 -16.56 -45.74
N VAL A 253 37.56 -16.92 -44.60
CA VAL A 253 38.49 -16.08 -43.85
C VAL A 253 39.90 -16.70 -43.94
N VAL A 254 40.91 -15.85 -44.06
CA VAL A 254 42.30 -16.33 -43.97
C VAL A 254 42.77 -16.16 -42.53
N ARG A 255 43.08 -17.28 -41.87
CA ARG A 255 43.64 -17.30 -40.52
C ARG A 255 44.94 -18.06 -40.57
N ASP A 256 46.05 -17.48 -40.09
CA ASP A 256 47.39 -18.07 -40.10
C ASP A 256 47.84 -18.61 -41.47
N GLY A 257 47.49 -17.89 -42.55
CA GLY A 257 47.85 -18.25 -43.92
C GLY A 257 46.99 -19.37 -44.53
N LYS A 258 46.04 -19.94 -43.77
CA LYS A 258 45.09 -20.98 -44.25
C LYS A 258 43.72 -20.37 -44.49
N ARG A 259 43.05 -20.83 -45.58
CA ARG A 259 41.67 -20.47 -45.88
C ARG A 259 40.75 -21.37 -45.07
N GLU A 260 39.96 -20.71 -44.19
CA GLU A 260 38.91 -21.41 -43.41
C GLU A 260 37.53 -20.85 -43.82
N THR A 261 36.59 -21.76 -43.90
CA THR A 261 35.18 -21.40 -44.17
C THR A 261 34.46 -21.24 -42.87
N VAL A 262 33.99 -20.03 -42.60
CA VAL A 262 33.28 -19.68 -41.35
C VAL A 262 31.83 -19.28 -41.68
N GLN A 263 30.87 -19.75 -40.91
CA GLN A 263 29.49 -19.32 -40.99
C GLN A 263 29.29 -18.10 -40.09
N VAL A 264 28.95 -17.00 -40.71
CA VAL A 264 28.71 -15.71 -40.00
C VAL A 264 27.19 -15.48 -39.90
N PRO A 265 26.64 -15.31 -38.70
CA PRO A 265 25.22 -15.00 -38.54
C PRO A 265 24.92 -13.60 -39.08
N ARG A 266 23.88 -13.51 -39.90
CA ARG A 266 23.32 -12.27 -40.42
C ARG A 266 21.87 -12.19 -40.06
N VAL A 267 21.30 -10.97 -40.00
CA VAL A 267 19.89 -10.76 -39.71
C VAL A 267 19.22 -10.15 -40.93
N ARG A 268 18.19 -10.81 -41.40
CA ARG A 268 17.29 -10.27 -42.45
C ARG A 268 16.11 -9.62 -41.77
N TRP A 269 15.92 -8.33 -42.01
CA TRP A 269 14.82 -7.54 -41.51
C TRP A 269 13.68 -7.50 -42.49
N THR A 270 12.45 -7.76 -42.01
CA THR A 270 11.21 -7.74 -42.79
C THR A 270 10.21 -6.84 -42.05
N PRO A 271 9.64 -5.80 -42.74
CA PRO A 271 8.62 -4.93 -42.14
C PRO A 271 7.42 -5.72 -41.62
N ARG A 272 6.93 -5.33 -40.46
CA ARG A 272 5.74 -5.89 -39.82
C ARG A 272 4.91 -4.77 -39.22
N SER A 273 3.59 -4.89 -39.31
CA SER A 273 2.63 -4.05 -38.62
C SER A 273 1.48 -4.93 -38.13
N GLY A 274 0.86 -4.55 -37.05
CA GLY A 274 -0.22 -5.32 -36.45
C GLY A 274 -1.00 -4.56 -35.42
N ARG A 275 -1.85 -5.29 -34.71
CA ARG A 275 -2.63 -4.80 -33.57
C ARG A 275 -2.59 -5.82 -32.47
N VAL A 276 -2.40 -5.34 -31.24
CA VAL A 276 -2.52 -6.14 -30.00
C VAL A 276 -3.55 -5.50 -29.10
N ALA A 277 -4.30 -6.30 -28.39
CA ALA A 277 -5.25 -5.85 -27.39
C ALA A 277 -4.97 -6.58 -26.07
N ARG A 278 -5.07 -5.87 -24.96
CA ARG A 278 -4.91 -6.44 -23.62
C ARG A 278 -5.87 -5.78 -22.67
N VAL A 279 -6.53 -6.60 -21.88
CA VAL A 279 -7.23 -6.20 -20.66
C VAL A 279 -6.23 -6.27 -19.52
N PHE A 280 -6.08 -5.17 -18.82
CA PHE A 280 -5.32 -5.09 -17.59
C PHE A 280 -6.27 -5.17 -16.41
N ASP A 281 -5.94 -6.00 -15.44
CA ASP A 281 -6.67 -6.23 -14.21
C ASP A 281 -5.70 -6.06 -13.05
N ASP A 282 -6.06 -5.20 -12.08
CA ASP A 282 -5.30 -4.91 -10.85
C ASP A 282 -3.83 -4.52 -11.09
N VAL A 283 -3.57 -3.57 -11.99
CA VAL A 283 -2.22 -2.98 -12.13
C VAL A 283 -1.86 -2.22 -10.87
N LEU A 284 -0.99 -2.80 -10.07
CA LEU A 284 -0.66 -2.33 -8.73
C LEU A 284 0.40 -1.23 -8.76
N VAL A 285 0.09 -0.09 -8.14
CA VAL A 285 0.98 1.08 -8.02
C VAL A 285 1.06 1.52 -6.56
N LEU A 286 2.28 1.72 -6.07
CA LEU A 286 2.52 2.23 -4.72
C LEU A 286 2.01 3.67 -4.61
N ALA A 287 1.16 3.95 -3.63
CA ALA A 287 0.64 5.29 -3.35
C ALA A 287 1.42 6.04 -2.25
N SER A 288 2.57 5.53 -1.84
CA SER A 288 3.46 6.08 -0.80
C SER A 288 4.80 6.54 -1.39
N GLN A 289 5.35 7.61 -0.79
CA GLN A 289 6.72 8.07 -1.07
C GLN A 289 7.69 7.78 0.09
N THR A 290 7.20 7.21 1.17
CA THR A 290 7.95 7.00 2.43
C THR A 290 8.92 5.84 2.32
N LEU A 291 8.51 4.78 1.66
CA LEU A 291 9.35 3.60 1.43
C LEU A 291 10.01 3.67 0.06
N PRO A 292 11.30 3.31 -0.05
CA PRO A 292 11.95 3.24 -1.34
C PRO A 292 11.22 2.27 -2.27
N LYS A 293 10.77 2.76 -3.43
CA LYS A 293 10.01 1.99 -4.43
C LYS A 293 10.65 0.64 -4.77
N ARG A 294 11.99 0.59 -4.86
CA ARG A 294 12.72 -0.67 -5.09
C ARG A 294 12.47 -1.75 -4.04
N PHE A 295 12.11 -1.39 -2.80
CA PHE A 295 11.80 -2.36 -1.76
C PHE A 295 10.36 -2.84 -1.89
N THR A 296 9.44 -1.91 -2.08
CA THR A 296 8.01 -2.24 -2.21
C THR A 296 7.71 -3.05 -3.47
N ASP A 297 8.33 -2.71 -4.61
CA ASP A 297 8.23 -3.50 -5.84
C ASP A 297 8.80 -4.91 -5.67
N ALA A 298 9.87 -5.04 -4.90
CA ALA A 298 10.49 -6.33 -4.63
C ALA A 298 9.78 -7.17 -3.54
N LEU A 299 8.78 -6.61 -2.86
CA LEU A 299 7.89 -7.38 -1.95
C LEU A 299 6.87 -8.24 -2.71
N GLN A 300 6.58 -7.95 -3.96
CA GLN A 300 5.69 -8.77 -4.79
C GLN A 300 6.15 -10.23 -4.85
N PRO A 301 5.28 -11.23 -5.07
CA PRO A 301 3.86 -11.05 -5.41
C PRO A 301 2.97 -10.80 -4.19
N TRP A 302 1.83 -10.16 -4.45
CA TRP A 302 0.70 -10.05 -3.55
C TRP A 302 -0.43 -10.91 -4.10
N ASP A 303 -1.05 -11.73 -3.27
CA ASP A 303 -2.25 -12.47 -3.65
C ASP A 303 -3.49 -11.59 -3.41
N LEU A 304 -3.86 -10.82 -4.44
CA LEU A 304 -4.99 -9.90 -4.39
C LEU A 304 -6.35 -10.61 -4.39
N THR A 305 -6.38 -11.93 -4.66
CA THR A 305 -7.63 -12.71 -4.55
C THR A 305 -8.13 -12.80 -3.11
N ARG A 306 -7.25 -12.59 -2.13
CA ARG A 306 -7.56 -12.53 -0.69
C ARG A 306 -7.88 -11.13 -0.18
N LEU A 307 -8.11 -10.18 -1.08
CA LEU A 307 -8.54 -8.83 -0.71
C LEU A 307 -9.94 -8.91 -0.09
N GLU A 308 -10.08 -8.30 1.08
CA GLU A 308 -11.36 -8.17 1.80
C GLU A 308 -11.90 -6.74 1.63
N PRO A 309 -13.22 -6.53 1.67
CA PRO A 309 -13.77 -5.19 1.77
C PRO A 309 -13.17 -4.44 2.97
N TYR A 310 -12.88 -3.16 2.78
CA TYR A 310 -12.30 -2.36 3.85
C TYR A 310 -13.23 -2.28 5.07
N LEU A 311 -12.78 -2.87 6.14
CA LEU A 311 -13.37 -2.78 7.47
C LEU A 311 -12.32 -2.26 8.43
N PRO A 312 -12.59 -1.20 9.22
CA PRO A 312 -11.64 -0.65 10.19
C PRO A 312 -11.12 -1.68 11.21
N HIS A 313 -11.85 -2.78 11.44
CA HIS A 313 -11.46 -3.88 12.33
C HIS A 313 -10.09 -4.51 11.96
N TYR A 314 -9.75 -4.56 10.67
CA TYR A 314 -8.45 -5.08 10.22
C TYR A 314 -7.28 -4.17 10.61
N LEU A 315 -7.56 -2.88 10.91
CA LEU A 315 -6.56 -1.91 11.35
C LEU A 315 -6.35 -1.92 12.88
N ALA A 316 -7.19 -2.64 13.62
CA ALA A 316 -7.07 -2.71 15.07
C ALA A 316 -5.69 -3.21 15.51
N GLY A 317 -4.92 -2.38 16.23
CA GLY A 317 -3.55 -2.67 16.66
C GLY A 317 -2.47 -2.45 15.60
N PHE A 318 -2.82 -2.02 14.40
CA PHE A 318 -1.92 -1.65 13.31
C PHE A 318 -2.05 -0.18 12.98
N ARG A 319 -1.11 0.35 12.21
CA ARG A 319 -1.17 1.72 11.69
C ARG A 319 -1.49 1.69 10.21
N ALA A 320 -2.09 2.75 9.71
CA ALA A 320 -2.27 2.98 8.29
C ALA A 320 -1.44 4.20 7.83
N GLU A 321 -0.89 4.11 6.64
CA GLU A 321 -0.26 5.24 5.97
C GLU A 321 -1.26 5.89 5.03
N ALA A 322 -1.34 7.22 5.07
CA ALA A 322 -2.10 7.98 4.10
C ALA A 322 -1.39 8.03 2.74
N TYR A 323 -2.14 7.98 1.64
CA TYR A 323 -1.51 8.08 0.33
C TYR A 323 -0.91 9.47 0.09
N GLN A 324 0.25 9.51 -0.57
CA GLN A 324 1.02 10.70 -0.91
C GLN A 324 1.16 10.88 -2.42
N VAL A 325 0.89 9.83 -3.17
CA VAL A 325 0.82 9.84 -4.64
C VAL A 325 -0.65 9.96 -5.00
N ASP A 326 -1.03 11.06 -5.64
CA ASP A 326 -2.41 11.25 -6.05
C ASP A 326 -2.82 10.27 -7.17
N LEU A 327 -4.12 10.23 -7.45
CA LEU A 327 -4.69 9.26 -8.40
C LEU A 327 -4.15 9.44 -9.82
N GLU A 328 -3.94 10.68 -10.28
CA GLU A 328 -3.45 10.96 -11.63
C GLU A 328 -1.98 10.57 -11.79
N GLN A 329 -1.16 10.87 -10.78
CA GLN A 329 0.23 10.43 -10.71
C GLN A 329 0.31 8.90 -10.67
N GLY A 330 -0.53 8.26 -9.86
CA GLY A 330 -0.64 6.81 -9.79
C GLY A 330 -0.99 6.19 -11.14
N PHE A 331 -1.95 6.77 -11.86
CA PHE A 331 -2.31 6.30 -13.20
C PHE A 331 -1.18 6.47 -14.21
N THR A 332 -0.41 7.55 -14.12
CA THR A 332 0.77 7.75 -14.97
C THR A 332 1.80 6.62 -14.78
N GLU A 333 2.02 6.18 -13.54
CA GLU A 333 2.88 5.03 -13.27
C GLU A 333 2.28 3.70 -13.76
N ALA A 334 0.98 3.49 -13.54
CA ALA A 334 0.26 2.33 -14.06
C ALA A 334 0.38 2.24 -15.58
N ARG A 335 0.22 3.38 -16.26
CA ARG A 335 0.38 3.48 -17.70
C ARG A 335 1.77 3.03 -18.16
N ALA A 336 2.83 3.45 -17.46
CA ALA A 336 4.18 3.01 -17.79
C ALA A 336 4.40 1.50 -17.56
N ILE A 337 3.67 0.88 -16.61
CA ILE A 337 3.68 -0.57 -16.40
C ILE A 337 2.96 -1.27 -17.57
N MET A 338 1.78 -0.77 -17.94
CA MET A 338 0.98 -1.29 -19.06
C MET A 338 1.77 -1.21 -20.38
N ASP A 339 2.41 -0.08 -20.66
CA ASP A 339 3.18 0.15 -21.89
C ASP A 339 4.34 -0.85 -22.02
N ARG A 340 5.06 -1.15 -20.92
CA ARG A 340 6.09 -2.20 -20.93
C ARG A 340 5.55 -3.60 -21.21
N GLN A 341 4.34 -3.89 -20.78
CA GLN A 341 3.71 -5.17 -21.08
C GLN A 341 3.23 -5.22 -22.55
N ILE A 342 2.63 -4.14 -23.02
CA ILE A 342 2.21 -3.99 -24.43
C ILE A 342 3.43 -4.11 -25.37
N GLU A 343 4.57 -3.52 -25.01
CA GLU A 343 5.80 -3.68 -25.79
C GLU A 343 6.24 -5.15 -25.89
N ARG A 344 6.09 -5.94 -24.82
CA ARG A 344 6.36 -7.38 -24.84
C ARG A 344 5.40 -8.13 -25.75
N ASP A 345 4.11 -7.78 -25.68
CA ASP A 345 3.08 -8.39 -26.52
C ASP A 345 3.33 -8.07 -28.01
N VAL A 346 3.71 -6.84 -28.32
CA VAL A 346 4.08 -6.41 -29.68
C VAL A 346 5.32 -7.17 -30.18
N LYS A 347 6.37 -7.32 -29.34
CA LYS A 347 7.55 -8.14 -29.70
C LYS A 347 7.17 -9.58 -29.98
N PHE A 348 6.25 -10.14 -29.19
CA PHE A 348 5.76 -11.49 -29.40
C PHE A 348 4.99 -11.64 -30.72
N ASP A 349 4.13 -10.67 -31.04
CA ASP A 349 3.35 -10.66 -32.30
C ASP A 349 4.23 -10.43 -33.54
N ILE A 350 5.27 -9.57 -33.45
CA ILE A 350 6.29 -9.41 -34.48
C ILE A 350 6.97 -10.77 -34.77
N GLY A 351 7.33 -11.51 -33.71
CA GLY A 351 8.00 -12.81 -33.79
C GLY A 351 9.40 -12.74 -34.39
N GLY A 352 9.93 -13.92 -34.78
CA GLY A 352 11.30 -14.05 -35.29
C GLY A 352 12.36 -14.08 -34.19
N ASP A 353 13.64 -14.07 -34.61
CA ASP A 353 14.78 -14.17 -33.68
C ASP A 353 15.09 -12.84 -33.01
N GLN A 354 14.80 -11.74 -33.71
CA GLN A 354 14.98 -10.37 -33.23
C GLN A 354 13.79 -9.50 -33.65
N GLN A 355 13.50 -8.48 -32.84
CA GLN A 355 12.40 -7.56 -33.09
C GLN A 355 12.88 -6.12 -32.98
N ARG A 356 12.40 -5.26 -33.89
CA ARG A 356 12.53 -3.82 -33.81
C ARG A 356 11.14 -3.21 -33.83
N ILE A 357 10.84 -2.39 -32.86
CA ILE A 357 9.61 -1.63 -32.79
C ILE A 357 9.94 -0.19 -33.19
N HIS A 358 9.22 0.34 -34.18
CA HIS A 358 9.39 1.72 -34.63
C HIS A 358 8.35 2.62 -33.97
N HIS A 359 7.11 2.15 -33.85
CA HIS A 359 6.02 2.92 -33.27
C HIS A 359 4.99 2.02 -32.62
N ILE A 360 4.46 2.46 -31.47
CA ILE A 360 3.27 1.90 -30.83
C ILE A 360 2.34 3.04 -30.50
N GLU A 361 1.09 2.96 -30.95
CA GLU A 361 0.00 3.85 -30.59
C GLU A 361 -1.03 3.06 -29.80
N THR A 362 -1.25 3.42 -28.53
CA THR A 362 -2.17 2.72 -27.63
C THR A 362 -3.34 3.60 -27.24
N GLN A 363 -4.54 3.11 -27.48
CA GLN A 363 -5.79 3.65 -26.95
C GLN A 363 -6.11 2.91 -25.66
N VAL A 364 -6.46 3.67 -24.62
CA VAL A 364 -6.88 3.14 -23.31
C VAL A 364 -8.31 3.56 -23.06
N SER A 365 -9.12 2.63 -22.61
CA SER A 365 -10.54 2.83 -22.33
C SER A 365 -10.96 2.06 -21.09
N ALA A 366 -12.16 2.34 -20.60
CA ALA A 366 -12.78 1.69 -19.44
C ALA A 366 -11.86 1.66 -18.20
N VAL A 367 -11.19 2.80 -17.91
CA VAL A 367 -10.27 2.88 -16.76
C VAL A 367 -11.06 2.94 -15.48
N THR A 368 -10.84 1.94 -14.62
CA THR A 368 -11.33 1.91 -13.24
C THR A 368 -10.18 1.80 -12.26
N PHE A 369 -10.45 2.07 -10.99
CA PHE A 369 -9.42 2.01 -9.95
C PHE A 369 -10.00 1.62 -8.59
N LYS A 370 -9.12 1.14 -7.71
CA LYS A 370 -9.38 0.91 -6.28
C LYS A 370 -8.25 1.50 -5.45
N HIS A 371 -8.58 2.11 -4.32
CA HIS A 371 -7.62 2.38 -3.25
C HIS A 371 -7.60 1.16 -2.34
N ILE A 372 -6.46 0.54 -2.15
CA ILE A 372 -6.31 -0.65 -1.30
C ILE A 372 -5.17 -0.48 -0.30
N LEU A 373 -5.25 -1.23 0.79
CA LEU A 373 -4.26 -1.25 1.85
C LEU A 373 -3.56 -2.61 1.88
N LEU A 374 -2.22 -2.63 1.78
CA LEU A 374 -1.41 -3.85 1.81
C LEU A 374 -0.58 -3.94 3.09
N PRO A 375 -0.51 -5.14 3.72
CA PRO A 375 0.09 -5.32 5.03
C PRO A 375 1.62 -5.43 4.93
N VAL A 376 2.34 -4.57 5.63
CA VAL A 376 3.81 -4.56 5.66
C VAL A 376 4.31 -4.50 7.09
N TRP A 377 5.18 -5.43 7.47
CA TRP A 377 5.94 -5.34 8.71
C TRP A 377 7.19 -4.50 8.49
N LEU A 378 7.41 -3.53 9.36
CA LEU A 378 8.56 -2.62 9.32
C LEU A 378 9.47 -2.85 10.52
N ALA A 379 10.78 -2.80 10.26
CA ALA A 379 11.78 -2.71 11.29
C ALA A 379 12.84 -1.69 10.90
N ALA A 380 13.04 -0.70 11.75
CA ALA A 380 14.12 0.26 11.62
C ALA A 380 15.17 0.06 12.70
N TYR A 381 16.45 0.08 12.34
CA TYR A 381 17.54 -0.03 13.29
C TYR A 381 18.70 0.93 12.96
N LYS A 382 19.36 1.40 14.01
CA LYS A 382 20.57 2.23 13.86
C LYS A 382 21.81 1.35 14.00
N TYR A 383 22.68 1.37 13.01
CA TYR A 383 23.98 0.71 13.04
C TYR A 383 25.07 1.69 12.64
N ARG A 384 26.04 1.94 13.54
CA ARG A 384 27.14 2.91 13.34
C ARG A 384 26.62 4.30 12.92
N GLY A 385 25.58 4.80 13.57
CA GLY A 385 25.00 6.13 13.32
C GLY A 385 24.09 6.24 12.11
N LYS A 386 23.97 5.20 11.28
CA LYS A 386 23.06 5.16 10.12
C LYS A 386 21.81 4.33 10.45
N THR A 387 20.67 4.81 10.00
CA THR A 387 19.40 4.06 10.08
C THR A 387 19.27 3.16 8.86
N TYR A 388 18.94 1.90 9.11
CA TYR A 388 18.65 0.89 8.10
C TYR A 388 17.22 0.41 8.28
N ARG A 389 16.53 0.19 7.17
CA ARG A 389 15.11 -0.20 7.16
C ARG A 389 14.94 -1.57 6.55
N PHE A 390 14.10 -2.39 7.15
CA PHE A 390 13.63 -3.65 6.61
C PHE A 390 12.13 -3.59 6.45
N VAL A 391 11.66 -4.18 5.39
CA VAL A 391 10.24 -4.34 5.09
C VAL A 391 9.98 -5.82 4.84
N VAL A 392 8.91 -6.33 5.42
CA VAL A 392 8.48 -7.72 5.23
C VAL A 392 7.04 -7.72 4.74
N ASN A 393 6.78 -8.42 3.66
CA ASN A 393 5.43 -8.63 3.17
C ASN A 393 4.62 -9.40 4.24
N GLY A 394 3.56 -8.78 4.75
CA GLY A 394 2.72 -9.33 5.82
C GLY A 394 1.89 -10.54 5.41
N GLN A 395 1.83 -10.86 4.11
CA GLN A 395 1.16 -12.03 3.57
C GLN A 395 2.12 -13.19 3.31
N THR A 396 3.26 -12.92 2.65
CA THR A 396 4.16 -13.96 2.13
C THR A 396 5.45 -14.13 2.92
N GLY A 397 5.78 -13.21 3.82
CA GLY A 397 7.05 -13.21 4.55
C GLY A 397 8.26 -12.80 3.71
N ARG A 398 8.06 -12.31 2.48
CA ARG A 398 9.15 -11.86 1.63
C ARG A 398 9.80 -10.61 2.22
N VAL A 399 11.13 -10.63 2.37
CA VAL A 399 11.89 -9.56 3.03
C VAL A 399 12.69 -8.76 2.04
N GLN A 400 12.68 -7.45 2.21
CA GLN A 400 13.55 -6.51 1.54
C GLN A 400 14.13 -5.49 2.53
N GLY A 401 15.28 -4.92 2.23
CA GLY A 401 15.83 -3.93 3.14
C GLY A 401 17.23 -3.45 2.78
N GLU A 402 17.64 -2.44 3.53
CA GLU A 402 18.98 -1.86 3.44
C GLU A 402 19.95 -2.73 4.22
N ARG A 403 21.13 -2.93 3.66
CA ARG A 403 22.21 -3.70 4.30
C ARG A 403 23.52 -2.94 4.28
N PRO A 404 24.22 -2.84 5.41
CA PRO A 404 25.59 -2.42 5.40
C PRO A 404 26.50 -3.53 4.84
N TRP A 405 27.54 -3.13 4.13
CA TRP A 405 28.55 -4.04 3.62
C TRP A 405 29.74 -4.12 4.59
N SER A 406 30.26 -5.30 4.79
CA SER A 406 31.47 -5.50 5.59
C SER A 406 32.70 -5.44 4.71
N ALA A 407 33.47 -4.33 4.79
CA ALA A 407 34.68 -4.16 4.01
C ALA A 407 35.69 -5.31 4.23
N TRP A 408 35.80 -5.80 5.47
CA TRP A 408 36.72 -6.91 5.79
C TRP A 408 36.30 -8.23 5.14
N LYS A 409 35.01 -8.53 5.06
CA LYS A 409 34.53 -9.74 4.39
C LYS A 409 34.72 -9.66 2.87
N ILE A 410 34.53 -8.45 2.31
CA ILE A 410 34.79 -8.20 0.88
C ILE A 410 36.28 -8.33 0.59
N ALA A 411 37.13 -7.69 1.38
CA ALA A 411 38.57 -7.79 1.23
C ALA A 411 39.06 -9.27 1.35
N GLY A 412 38.53 -10.01 2.32
CA GLY A 412 38.83 -11.44 2.47
C GLY A 412 38.40 -12.28 1.25
N ALA A 413 37.22 -11.99 0.70
CA ALA A 413 36.72 -12.68 -0.49
C ALA A 413 37.59 -12.35 -1.74
N ILE A 414 37.98 -11.10 -1.90
CA ILE A 414 38.90 -10.68 -2.98
C ILE A 414 40.26 -11.39 -2.84
N LEU A 415 40.82 -11.40 -1.64
CA LEU A 415 42.12 -12.08 -1.38
C LEU A 415 42.03 -13.57 -1.70
N LEU A 416 40.94 -14.22 -1.26
CA LEU A 416 40.74 -15.65 -1.57
C LEU A 416 40.62 -15.89 -3.09
N ALA A 417 39.89 -15.03 -3.80
CA ALA A 417 39.75 -15.14 -5.25
C ALA A 417 41.12 -14.95 -5.97
N LEU A 418 41.95 -14.04 -5.49
CA LEU A 418 43.29 -13.84 -6.02
C LEU A 418 44.20 -15.05 -5.77
N ILE A 419 44.13 -15.66 -4.58
CA ILE A 419 44.88 -16.87 -4.26
C ILE A 419 44.47 -18.02 -5.18
N ILE A 420 43.15 -18.25 -5.31
CA ILE A 420 42.62 -19.31 -6.18
C ILE A 420 43.00 -19.07 -7.64
N GLY A 421 42.84 -17.84 -8.12
CA GLY A 421 43.23 -17.44 -9.48
C GLY A 421 44.74 -17.60 -9.72
N GLY A 422 45.55 -17.23 -8.75
CA GLY A 422 47.00 -17.41 -8.80
C GLY A 422 47.43 -18.88 -8.87
N ILE A 423 46.81 -19.74 -8.04
CA ILE A 423 47.07 -21.19 -8.07
C ILE A 423 46.60 -21.77 -9.42
N ALA A 424 45.43 -21.41 -9.91
CA ALA A 424 44.94 -21.92 -11.20
C ALA A 424 45.85 -21.46 -12.36
N GLY A 425 46.28 -20.17 -12.35
CA GLY A 425 47.19 -19.66 -13.33
C GLY A 425 48.58 -20.32 -13.29
N TYR A 426 49.10 -20.61 -12.08
CA TYR A 426 50.36 -21.34 -11.91
C TYR A 426 50.24 -22.81 -12.45
N ILE A 427 49.17 -23.48 -12.13
CA ILE A 427 48.91 -24.86 -12.67
C ILE A 427 48.79 -24.83 -14.19
N TYR A 428 48.11 -23.81 -14.76
CA TYR A 428 47.99 -23.67 -16.21
C TYR A 428 49.36 -23.40 -16.86
N ALA A 429 50.20 -22.52 -16.31
CA ALA A 429 51.53 -22.24 -16.82
C ALA A 429 52.45 -23.46 -16.76
N LEU A 430 52.36 -24.28 -15.70
CA LEU A 430 53.10 -25.56 -15.63
C LEU A 430 52.62 -26.54 -16.71
N ASN A 431 51.33 -26.66 -17.01
CA ASN A 431 50.81 -27.57 -18.02
C ASN A 431 51.15 -27.16 -19.45
N GLU A 432 51.27 -25.87 -19.73
CA GLU A 432 51.65 -25.33 -21.05
C GLU A 432 53.16 -25.24 -21.22
N GLY A 433 53.97 -25.59 -20.20
CA GLY A 433 55.42 -25.52 -20.25
C GLY A 433 55.97 -24.09 -20.35
N LEU A 434 55.24 -23.13 -19.79
CA LEU A 434 55.60 -21.71 -19.78
C LEU A 434 56.47 -21.33 -18.57
N LEU A 435 56.72 -22.26 -17.66
CA LEU A 435 57.57 -22.15 -16.47
C LEU A 435 58.64 -23.27 -16.45
#